data_a04242422185f9a527e2d10687828e0a
#
_entry.id   a04242422185f9a527e2d10687828e0a
#
_cell.length_a   1.000
_cell.length_b   1.000
_cell.length_c   1.000
_cell.angle_alpha   90.00
_cell.angle_beta   90.00
_cell.angle_gamma   90.00
#
_symmetry.space_group_name_H-M   'P 1'
#
loop_
_entity.id
_entity.type
_entity.pdbx_description
1 polymer ?
#
loop_
_entity_poly.entity_id
_entity_poly.type
_entity_poly.pdbx_seq_one_letter_code
_entity_poly.pdbx_strand_id
1 'polypeptide(L)'
;NTMSDPKLRLTLEALHEAPERDWTLDSMAALASLSRSAFAQRFTQVMGMPPLTYLTEWRMTAARDLLIQGKPVKVVASAVGYQSAAAFSRVFIRHVGFSPSEWQRLQQNLG
;
A
#
# COMPACT_ATOMS: atom_id res chain seq x y z
N ASN A 1 1.99 -19.82 6.32
CA ASN A 1 2.72 -18.58 6.45
C ASN A 1 2.98 -17.95 5.08
N THR A 2 2.42 -16.76 4.87
CA THR A 2 2.49 -16.07 3.58
C THR A 2 3.92 -15.71 3.18
N MET A 3 4.77 -15.35 4.15
CA MET A 3 6.14 -14.95 3.86
C MET A 3 7.05 -16.14 3.54
N SER A 4 6.58 -17.36 3.77
CA SER A 4 7.36 -18.55 3.43
C SER A 4 7.13 -19.03 2.00
N ASP A 5 6.21 -18.43 1.24
CA ASP A 5 6.01 -18.78 -0.17
C ASP A 5 7.18 -18.24 -0.99
N PRO A 6 8.04 -19.14 -1.53
CA PRO A 6 9.27 -18.68 -2.19
C PRO A 6 9.02 -17.88 -3.46
N LYS A 7 7.88 -18.10 -4.13
CA LYS A 7 7.55 -17.35 -5.35
C LYS A 7 7.12 -15.94 -5.06
N LEU A 8 6.48 -15.69 -3.92
CA LEU A 8 5.95 -14.37 -3.57
C LEU A 8 6.89 -13.55 -2.71
N ARG A 9 7.87 -14.19 -2.08
CA ARG A 9 8.72 -13.55 -1.08
C ARG A 9 9.41 -12.29 -1.59
N LEU A 10 10.07 -12.37 -2.75
CA LEU A 10 10.80 -11.22 -3.29
C LEU A 10 9.88 -10.06 -3.59
N THR A 11 8.69 -10.34 -4.14
CA THR A 11 7.73 -9.29 -4.44
C THR A 11 7.22 -8.64 -3.15
N LEU A 12 6.86 -9.45 -2.15
CA LEU A 12 6.36 -8.92 -0.87
C LEU A 12 7.41 -8.07 -0.18
N GLU A 13 8.65 -8.52 -0.14
CA GLU A 13 9.74 -7.75 0.45
C GLU A 13 9.92 -6.41 -0.24
N ALA A 14 9.89 -6.41 -1.57
CA ALA A 14 10.05 -5.18 -2.35
C ALA A 14 8.87 -4.21 -2.14
N LEU A 15 7.64 -4.73 -2.07
CA LEU A 15 6.46 -3.89 -1.80
C LEU A 15 6.54 -3.24 -0.42
N HIS A 16 6.96 -4.01 0.58
CA HIS A 16 7.06 -3.50 1.95
C HIS A 16 8.16 -2.46 2.08
N GLU A 17 9.25 -2.64 1.35
CA GLU A 17 10.41 -1.77 1.43
C GLU A 17 10.20 -0.45 0.67
N ALA A 18 9.50 -0.50 -0.46
CA ALA A 18 9.32 0.66 -1.33
C ALA A 18 7.88 0.76 -1.85
N PRO A 19 6.89 1.02 -0.97
CA PRO A 19 5.51 1.14 -1.41
C PRO A 19 5.28 2.32 -2.35
N GLU A 20 6.19 3.31 -2.33
CA GLU A 20 6.10 4.52 -3.16
C GLU A 20 6.49 4.30 -4.62
N ARG A 21 7.07 3.14 -4.95
CA ARG A 21 7.40 2.85 -6.34
C ARG A 21 6.15 2.72 -7.19
N ASP A 22 6.32 2.97 -8.47
CA ASP A 22 5.23 2.91 -9.45
C ASP A 22 4.93 1.45 -9.80
N TRP A 23 4.37 0.72 -8.85
CA TRP A 23 4.11 -0.70 -8.98
C TRP A 23 3.00 -1.00 -9.98
N THR A 24 3.25 -2.00 -10.83
CA THR A 24 2.23 -2.56 -11.72
C THR A 24 2.16 -4.06 -11.49
N LEU A 25 1.10 -4.68 -11.98
CA LEU A 25 0.99 -6.13 -11.89
C LEU A 25 2.16 -6.79 -12.61
N ASP A 26 2.59 -6.23 -13.75
CA ASP A 26 3.74 -6.74 -14.50
C ASP A 26 5.03 -6.69 -13.69
N SER A 27 5.31 -5.58 -13.02
CA SER A 27 6.55 -5.45 -12.25
C SER A 27 6.56 -6.38 -11.03
N MET A 28 5.42 -6.57 -10.41
CA MET A 28 5.28 -7.51 -9.29
C MET A 28 5.49 -8.95 -9.75
N ALA A 29 4.85 -9.32 -10.87
CA ALA A 29 4.94 -10.68 -11.41
C ALA A 29 6.37 -11.00 -11.86
N ALA A 30 7.07 -10.01 -12.41
CA ALA A 30 8.45 -10.17 -12.83
C ALA A 30 9.36 -10.58 -11.66
N LEU A 31 9.18 -9.97 -10.51
CA LEU A 31 9.94 -10.33 -9.32
C LEU A 31 9.66 -11.75 -8.84
N ALA A 32 8.46 -12.23 -9.09
CA ALA A 32 8.07 -13.59 -8.74
C ALA A 32 8.45 -14.62 -9.81
N SER A 33 8.98 -14.16 -10.94
CA SER A 33 9.29 -15.01 -12.10
C SER A 33 8.06 -15.76 -12.60
N LEU A 34 6.92 -15.07 -12.61
CA LEU A 34 5.65 -15.62 -13.04
C LEU A 34 5.00 -14.70 -14.07
N SER A 35 4.09 -15.26 -14.88
CA SER A 35 3.24 -14.45 -15.75
C SER A 35 2.27 -13.65 -14.88
N ARG A 36 1.67 -12.59 -15.45
CA ARG A 36 0.66 -11.80 -14.73
C ARG A 36 -0.45 -12.67 -14.17
N SER A 37 -1.01 -13.54 -15.00
CA SER A 37 -2.13 -14.39 -14.60
C SER A 37 -1.75 -15.35 -13.48
N ALA A 38 -0.61 -16.02 -13.63
CA ALA A 38 -0.15 -16.98 -12.64
C ALA A 38 0.17 -16.27 -11.32
N PHE A 39 0.81 -15.11 -11.41
CA PHE A 39 1.13 -14.32 -10.22
C PHE A 39 -0.14 -13.88 -9.49
N ALA A 40 -1.09 -13.30 -10.21
CA ALA A 40 -2.34 -12.81 -9.60
C ALA A 40 -3.10 -13.93 -8.93
N GLN A 41 -3.19 -15.09 -9.58
CA GLN A 41 -3.88 -16.24 -9.02
C GLN A 41 -3.21 -16.75 -7.76
N ARG A 42 -1.89 -16.93 -7.82
CA ARG A 42 -1.13 -17.43 -6.67
C ARG A 42 -1.17 -16.44 -5.50
N PHE A 43 -0.99 -15.16 -5.80
CA PHE A 43 -1.03 -14.12 -4.78
C PHE A 43 -2.38 -14.13 -4.06
N THR A 44 -3.48 -14.16 -4.82
CA THR A 44 -4.83 -14.16 -4.25
C THR A 44 -5.07 -15.40 -3.38
N GLN A 45 -4.58 -16.55 -3.83
CA GLN A 45 -4.72 -17.80 -3.07
C GLN A 45 -3.97 -17.73 -1.73
N VAL A 46 -2.76 -17.18 -1.75
CA VAL A 46 -1.92 -17.14 -0.56
C VAL A 46 -2.29 -15.99 0.38
N MET A 47 -2.52 -14.80 -0.19
CA MET A 47 -2.71 -13.58 0.59
C MET A 47 -4.18 -13.25 0.89
N GLY A 48 -5.11 -13.88 0.18
CA GLY A 48 -6.54 -13.64 0.39
C GLY A 48 -7.10 -12.41 -0.29
N MET A 49 -6.29 -11.73 -1.11
CA MET A 49 -6.74 -10.56 -1.87
C MET A 49 -5.84 -10.35 -3.09
N PRO A 50 -6.33 -9.64 -4.12
CA PRO A 50 -5.52 -9.37 -5.30
C PRO A 50 -4.30 -8.51 -5.00
N PRO A 51 -3.23 -8.61 -5.83
CA PRO A 51 -1.98 -7.89 -5.56
C PRO A 51 -2.12 -6.37 -5.44
N LEU A 52 -2.87 -5.74 -6.34
CA LEU A 52 -3.01 -4.27 -6.30
C LEU A 52 -3.86 -3.82 -5.11
N THR A 53 -4.80 -4.64 -4.68
CA THR A 53 -5.58 -4.38 -3.46
C THR A 53 -4.66 -4.42 -2.25
N TYR A 54 -3.79 -5.43 -2.20
CA TYR A 54 -2.82 -5.55 -1.11
C TYR A 54 -1.88 -4.34 -1.06
N LEU A 55 -1.40 -3.89 -2.22
CA LEU A 55 -0.54 -2.71 -2.29
C LEU A 55 -1.24 -1.48 -1.70
N THR A 56 -2.52 -1.28 -2.07
CA THR A 56 -3.29 -0.15 -1.54
C THR A 56 -3.42 -0.24 -0.03
N GLU A 57 -3.73 -1.43 0.49
CA GLU A 57 -3.82 -1.64 1.94
C GLU A 57 -2.50 -1.32 2.64
N TRP A 58 -1.39 -1.76 2.06
CA TRP A 58 -0.07 -1.48 2.62
C TRP A 58 0.25 0.01 2.61
N ARG A 59 -0.06 0.69 1.49
CA ARG A 59 0.13 2.15 1.38
C ARG A 59 -0.69 2.90 2.41
N MET A 60 -1.93 2.47 2.66
CA MET A 60 -2.78 3.12 3.66
C MET A 60 -2.25 2.90 5.08
N THR A 61 -1.73 1.72 5.37
CA THR A 61 -1.10 1.44 6.65
C THR A 61 0.12 2.34 6.87
N ALA A 62 0.98 2.44 5.87
CA ALA A 62 2.16 3.32 5.94
C ALA A 62 1.75 4.79 6.09
N ALA A 63 0.69 5.19 5.37
CA ALA A 63 0.19 6.57 5.45
C ALA A 63 -0.31 6.90 6.85
N ARG A 64 -1.06 5.99 7.47
CA ARG A 64 -1.55 6.23 8.83
C ARG A 64 -0.41 6.42 9.81
N ASP A 65 0.64 5.62 9.71
CA ASP A 65 1.81 5.74 10.58
C ASP A 65 2.46 7.12 10.43
N LEU A 66 2.63 7.59 9.20
CA LEU A 66 3.23 8.90 8.94
C LEU A 66 2.34 10.03 9.43
N LEU A 67 1.03 9.90 9.28
CA LEU A 67 0.08 10.92 9.76
C LEU A 67 0.09 11.01 11.29
N ILE A 68 0.22 9.87 11.96
CA ILE A 68 0.33 9.84 13.43
C ILE A 68 1.59 10.58 13.88
N GLN A 69 2.66 10.49 13.09
CA GLN A 69 3.91 11.21 13.37
C GLN A 69 3.80 12.72 13.15
N GLY A 70 2.67 13.18 12.63
CA GLY A 70 2.44 14.60 12.38
C GLY A 70 2.94 15.10 11.04
N LYS A 71 3.27 14.20 10.11
CA LYS A 71 3.75 14.59 8.79
C LYS A 71 2.64 15.27 8.00
N PRO A 72 2.96 16.32 7.21
CA PRO A 72 1.95 16.98 6.36
C PRO A 72 1.35 16.03 5.34
N VAL A 73 0.07 16.21 5.05
CA VAL A 73 -0.66 15.33 4.11
C VAL A 73 0.05 15.25 2.75
N LYS A 74 0.54 16.36 2.23
CA LYS A 74 1.24 16.39 0.94
C LYS A 74 2.49 15.50 0.97
N VAL A 75 3.23 15.55 2.05
CA VAL A 75 4.44 14.74 2.23
C VAL A 75 4.07 13.26 2.31
N VAL A 76 3.01 12.94 3.06
CA VAL A 76 2.55 11.55 3.20
C VAL A 76 2.11 10.99 1.84
N ALA A 77 1.34 11.77 1.06
CA ALA A 77 0.87 11.33 -0.25
C ALA A 77 2.03 10.88 -1.14
N SER A 78 3.06 11.70 -1.22
CA SER A 78 4.25 11.38 -2.01
C SER A 78 5.00 10.18 -1.45
N ALA A 79 5.16 10.14 -0.14
CA ALA A 79 5.92 9.07 0.52
C ALA A 79 5.32 7.68 0.31
N VAL A 80 4.00 7.60 0.13
CA VAL A 80 3.33 6.30 -0.07
C VAL A 80 2.96 6.03 -1.53
N GLY A 81 3.40 6.88 -2.46
CA GLY A 81 3.32 6.57 -3.88
C GLY A 81 2.19 7.23 -4.67
N TYR A 82 1.59 8.30 -4.15
CA TYR A 82 0.57 9.04 -4.90
C TYR A 82 1.15 10.32 -5.47
N GLN A 83 0.69 10.67 -6.68
CA GLN A 83 1.24 11.83 -7.38
C GLN A 83 0.72 13.16 -6.84
N SER A 84 -0.40 13.14 -6.14
CA SER A 84 -0.98 14.36 -5.57
C SER A 84 -1.68 14.06 -4.27
N ALA A 85 -1.83 15.10 -3.45
CA ALA A 85 -2.61 15.01 -2.22
C ALA A 85 -4.07 14.67 -2.52
N ALA A 86 -4.60 15.18 -3.64
CA ALA A 86 -5.98 14.90 -4.03
C ALA A 86 -6.20 13.42 -4.35
N ALA A 87 -5.29 12.82 -5.11
CA ALA A 87 -5.37 11.39 -5.44
C ALA A 87 -5.28 10.54 -4.18
N PHE A 88 -4.34 10.87 -3.31
CA PHE A 88 -4.17 10.19 -2.03
C PHE A 88 -5.43 10.30 -1.17
N SER A 89 -5.98 11.50 -1.06
CA SER A 89 -7.15 11.75 -0.21
C SER A 89 -8.36 10.94 -0.65
N ARG A 90 -8.57 10.80 -1.96
CA ARG A 90 -9.69 10.00 -2.46
C ARG A 90 -9.60 8.54 -2.01
N VAL A 91 -8.40 7.97 -2.10
CA VAL A 91 -8.18 6.58 -1.70
C VAL A 91 -8.29 6.45 -0.18
N PHE A 92 -7.70 7.40 0.55
CA PHE A 92 -7.70 7.39 2.01
C PHE A 92 -9.14 7.46 2.55
N ILE A 93 -9.97 8.37 2.03
CA ILE A 93 -11.36 8.49 2.44
C ILE A 93 -12.11 7.19 2.20
N ARG A 94 -11.88 6.55 1.06
CA ARG A 94 -12.55 5.28 0.74
C ARG A 94 -12.19 4.19 1.72
N HIS A 95 -10.96 4.15 2.18
CA HIS A 95 -10.47 3.08 3.07
C HIS A 95 -10.68 3.38 4.54
N VAL A 96 -10.62 4.64 4.94
CA VAL A 96 -10.61 5.02 6.36
C VAL A 96 -11.90 5.71 6.79
N GLY A 97 -12.59 6.38 5.85
CA GLY A 97 -13.86 7.06 6.14
C GLY A 97 -13.72 8.52 6.52
N PHE A 98 -12.51 9.03 6.60
CA PHE A 98 -12.21 10.43 6.91
C PHE A 98 -11.14 10.93 5.96
N SER A 99 -11.09 12.24 5.72
CA SER A 99 -9.97 12.80 4.98
C SER A 99 -8.68 12.64 5.82
N PRO A 100 -7.52 12.62 5.16
CA PRO A 100 -6.25 12.50 5.89
C PRO A 100 -6.08 13.58 6.97
N SER A 101 -6.47 14.83 6.67
CA SER A 101 -6.34 15.93 7.62
C SER A 101 -7.25 15.76 8.83
N GLU A 102 -8.50 15.35 8.58
CA GLU A 102 -9.45 15.12 9.66
C GLU A 102 -9.00 13.95 10.54
N TRP A 103 -8.60 12.86 9.90
CA TRP A 103 -8.15 11.68 10.60
C TRP A 103 -6.92 11.99 11.46
N GLN A 104 -5.97 12.77 10.92
CA GLN A 104 -4.79 13.19 11.66
C GLN A 104 -5.16 13.99 12.91
N ARG A 105 -6.09 14.94 12.78
CA ARG A 105 -6.55 15.72 13.92
C ARG A 105 -7.22 14.85 14.98
N LEU A 106 -8.02 13.87 14.54
CA LEU A 106 -8.67 12.95 15.46
C LEU A 106 -7.65 12.13 16.25
N GLN A 107 -6.59 11.69 15.60
CA GLN A 107 -5.54 10.93 16.27
C GLN A 107 -4.80 11.79 17.30
N GLN A 108 -4.51 13.03 16.96
CA GLN A 108 -3.84 13.97 17.88
C GLN A 108 -4.71 14.26 19.11
N ASN A 109 -6.02 14.36 18.91
CA ASN A 109 -6.94 14.61 20.02
C ASN A 109 -7.09 13.41 20.95
N LEU A 110 -6.84 12.21 20.45
CA LEU A 110 -6.91 10.99 21.26
C LEU A 110 -5.63 10.76 22.07
N GLY A 111 -4.53 11.34 21.57
CA GLY A 111 -3.25 11.21 22.23
C GLY A 111 -3.05 12.25 23.31
#